data_c23e0f70b6bed091e93bfa5db3c071ee
#
_entry.id   c23e0f70b6bed091e93bfa5db3c071ee
#
_cell.length_a   1.000
_cell.length_b   1.000
_cell.length_c   1.000
_cell.angle_alpha   90.00
_cell.angle_beta   90.00
_cell.angle_gamma   90.00
#
_symmetry.space_group_name_H-M   'P 1'
#
loop_
_entity.id
_entity.type
_entity.pdbx_description
1 polymer ?
#
loop_
_entity_poly.entity_id
_entity_poly.type
_entity_poly.pdbx_seq_one_letter_code
_entity_poly.pdbx_strand_id
1 'polypeptide(L)'
;VTDSEGSRARFETLYRAHYRQVLAYGRRRGAPDAEELAAEVFVLAWQKFDRLPDPALPWLYRAAHLCLANAYRRRDTQRALPHRFAADRAVGPQSTGVPAEQEPARDDQLLAALASLAAGDREILQLSSWEQLAGDELATAVGCRPGAARVRLHRARERLRAALTAPPGPTNQPTTSNLPNRTEAAR
;
A
#
# COMPACT_ATOMS: atom_id res chain seq x y z
N VAL A 1 11.24 -39.52 5.91
CA VAL A 1 10.31 -39.08 6.98
C VAL A 1 10.95 -37.98 7.83
N THR A 2 12.26 -38.06 8.14
CA THR A 2 13.02 -37.12 8.98
C THR A 2 13.19 -35.73 8.35
N ASP A 3 13.18 -35.60 7.04
CA ASP A 3 13.38 -34.32 6.34
C ASP A 3 12.13 -33.42 6.41
N SER A 4 10.94 -34.01 6.46
CA SER A 4 9.66 -33.30 6.57
C SER A 4 9.45 -32.66 7.96
N GLU A 5 9.88 -33.30 9.04
CA GLU A 5 9.76 -32.77 10.40
C GLU A 5 10.73 -31.62 10.64
N GLY A 6 11.96 -31.71 10.14
CA GLY A 6 12.93 -30.63 10.18
C GLY A 6 12.48 -29.39 9.39
N SER A 7 11.90 -29.59 8.22
CA SER A 7 11.35 -28.49 7.41
C SER A 7 10.16 -27.83 8.08
N ARG A 8 9.29 -28.60 8.73
CA ARG A 8 8.15 -28.07 9.48
C ARG A 8 8.57 -27.21 10.67
N ALA A 9 9.53 -27.65 11.46
CA ALA A 9 10.04 -26.92 12.61
C ALA A 9 10.71 -25.58 12.19
N ARG A 10 11.50 -25.61 11.11
CA ARG A 10 12.12 -24.40 10.55
C ARG A 10 11.08 -23.43 10.02
N PHE A 11 10.04 -23.91 9.34
CA PHE A 11 8.95 -23.07 8.86
C PHE A 11 8.14 -22.45 10.00
N GLU A 12 7.87 -23.21 11.06
CA GLU A 12 7.19 -22.70 12.25
C GLU A 12 7.98 -21.55 12.90
N THR A 13 9.30 -21.66 12.93
CA THR A 13 10.19 -20.60 13.40
C THR A 13 10.07 -19.35 12.52
N LEU A 14 10.12 -19.50 11.19
CA LEU A 14 9.93 -18.42 10.23
C LEU A 14 8.56 -17.76 10.39
N TYR A 15 7.50 -18.54 10.53
CA TYR A 15 6.15 -18.07 10.74
C TYR A 15 6.05 -17.21 12.01
N ARG A 16 6.50 -17.74 13.15
CA ARG A 16 6.47 -17.02 14.43
C ARG A 16 7.28 -15.73 14.39
N ALA A 17 8.42 -15.72 13.72
CA ALA A 17 9.27 -14.55 13.60
C ALA A 17 8.64 -13.43 12.77
N HIS A 18 7.89 -13.78 11.72
CA HIS A 18 7.50 -12.78 10.70
C HIS A 18 5.99 -12.55 10.54
N TYR A 19 5.13 -13.37 11.15
CA TYR A 19 3.68 -13.25 11.01
C TYR A 19 3.17 -11.84 11.35
N ARG A 20 3.61 -11.29 12.50
CA ARG A 20 3.20 -9.95 12.93
C ARG A 20 3.63 -8.86 11.96
N GLN A 21 4.80 -8.98 11.37
CA GLN A 21 5.34 -8.02 10.42
C GLN A 21 4.55 -8.03 9.11
N VAL A 22 4.22 -9.22 8.58
CA VAL A 22 3.40 -9.38 7.37
C VAL A 22 1.97 -8.89 7.61
N LEU A 23 1.37 -9.20 8.76
CA LEU A 23 0.05 -8.73 9.16
C LEU A 23 0.02 -7.19 9.24
N ALA A 24 1.00 -6.58 9.91
CA ALA A 24 1.12 -5.13 10.03
C ALA A 24 1.33 -4.47 8.66
N TYR A 25 2.11 -5.10 7.77
CA TYR A 25 2.26 -4.67 6.39
C TYR A 25 0.90 -4.58 5.66
N GLY A 26 0.10 -5.64 5.72
CA GLY A 26 -1.23 -5.68 5.11
C GLY A 26 -2.16 -4.59 5.66
N ARG A 27 -2.20 -4.43 6.98
CA ARG A 27 -3.01 -3.40 7.66
C ARG A 27 -2.63 -1.99 7.22
N ARG A 28 -1.34 -1.65 7.20
CA ARG A 28 -0.85 -0.32 6.77
C ARG A 28 -1.17 -0.01 5.30
N ARG A 29 -1.36 -1.04 4.47
CA ARG A 29 -1.68 -0.88 3.04
C ARG A 29 -3.17 -1.04 2.73
N GLY A 30 -4.01 -1.09 3.77
CA GLY A 30 -5.45 -1.17 3.64
C GLY A 30 -5.93 -2.49 3.05
N ALA A 31 -5.22 -3.60 3.34
CA ALA A 31 -5.68 -4.92 2.93
C ALA A 31 -7.14 -5.14 3.42
N PRO A 32 -8.03 -5.61 2.55
CA PRO A 32 -9.43 -5.86 2.93
C PRO A 32 -9.57 -6.82 4.09
N ASP A 33 -8.71 -7.83 4.10
CA ASP A 33 -8.48 -8.78 5.18
C ASP A 33 -6.96 -9.00 5.29
N ALA A 34 -6.35 -8.46 6.33
CA ALA A 34 -4.91 -8.55 6.53
C ALA A 34 -4.49 -9.94 7.06
N GLU A 35 -5.39 -10.64 7.71
CA GLU A 35 -5.16 -11.99 8.23
C GLU A 35 -5.21 -13.02 7.09
N GLU A 36 -6.19 -12.90 6.18
CA GLU A 36 -6.26 -13.68 4.96
C GLU A 36 -5.01 -13.44 4.08
N LEU A 37 -4.62 -12.18 3.90
CA LEU A 37 -3.39 -11.83 3.18
C LEU A 37 -2.16 -12.50 3.80
N ALA A 38 -2.01 -12.43 5.12
CA ALA A 38 -0.89 -13.07 5.80
C ALA A 38 -0.92 -14.59 5.61
N ALA A 39 -2.08 -15.23 5.72
CA ALA A 39 -2.23 -16.66 5.48
C ALA A 39 -1.82 -17.04 4.04
N GLU A 40 -2.29 -16.32 3.02
CA GLU A 40 -1.88 -16.54 1.62
C GLU A 40 -0.35 -16.43 1.45
N VAL A 41 0.28 -15.41 2.05
CA VAL A 41 1.74 -15.22 1.99
C VAL A 41 2.49 -16.38 2.58
N PHE A 42 2.05 -16.90 3.73
CA PHE A 42 2.73 -18.03 4.39
C PHE A 42 2.45 -19.35 3.69
N VAL A 43 1.31 -19.53 3.03
CA VAL A 43 1.10 -20.69 2.12
C VAL A 43 2.10 -20.65 0.97
N LEU A 44 2.30 -19.49 0.34
CA LEU A 44 3.31 -19.33 -0.72
C LEU A 44 4.73 -19.57 -0.20
N ALA A 45 5.03 -19.11 1.01
CA ALA A 45 6.32 -19.33 1.66
C ALA A 45 6.56 -20.81 1.94
N TRP A 46 5.55 -21.55 2.40
CA TRP A 46 5.64 -23.00 2.58
C TRP A 46 5.92 -23.73 1.27
N GLN A 47 5.20 -23.40 0.20
CA GLN A 47 5.38 -24.00 -1.12
C GLN A 47 6.77 -23.77 -1.71
N LYS A 48 7.46 -22.71 -1.29
CA LYS A 48 8.78 -22.31 -1.79
C LYS A 48 9.86 -22.37 -0.70
N PHE A 49 9.61 -23.08 0.40
CA PHE A 49 10.40 -23.00 1.61
C PHE A 49 11.90 -23.25 1.38
N ASP A 50 12.24 -24.24 0.59
CA ASP A 50 13.64 -24.58 0.30
C ASP A 50 14.35 -23.56 -0.62
N ARG A 51 13.60 -22.61 -1.19
CA ARG A 51 14.11 -21.57 -2.10
C ARG A 51 13.97 -20.17 -1.53
N LEU A 52 13.52 -20.05 -0.28
CA LEU A 52 13.43 -18.74 0.36
C LEU A 52 14.83 -18.15 0.55
N PRO A 53 15.03 -16.87 0.25
CA PRO A 53 16.29 -16.21 0.56
C PRO A 53 16.47 -16.06 2.07
N ASP A 54 17.71 -15.87 2.48
CA ASP A 54 18.04 -15.44 3.83
C ASP A 54 18.68 -14.04 3.75
N PRO A 55 18.07 -13.02 4.38
CA PRO A 55 16.83 -13.04 5.18
C PRO A 55 15.56 -13.24 4.33
N ALA A 56 14.56 -13.94 4.90
CA ALA A 56 13.32 -14.25 4.20
C ALA A 56 12.29 -13.09 4.20
N LEU A 57 12.38 -12.18 5.18
CA LEU A 57 11.37 -11.11 5.38
C LEU A 57 11.17 -10.20 4.15
N PRO A 58 12.21 -9.74 3.43
CA PRO A 58 12.03 -8.93 2.22
C PRO A 58 11.24 -9.68 1.13
N TRP A 59 11.45 -10.98 1.02
CA TRP A 59 10.69 -11.83 0.10
C TRP A 59 9.21 -11.96 0.52
N LEU A 60 8.94 -12.08 1.84
CA LEU A 60 7.57 -12.11 2.36
C LEU A 60 6.83 -10.81 2.07
N TYR A 61 7.47 -9.65 2.19
CA TYR A 61 6.88 -8.36 1.79
C TYR A 61 6.58 -8.29 0.30
N ARG A 62 7.49 -8.81 -0.54
CA ARG A 62 7.21 -8.92 -1.98
C ARG A 62 6.01 -9.80 -2.27
N ALA A 63 5.91 -10.97 -1.63
CA ALA A 63 4.77 -11.87 -1.76
C ALA A 63 3.48 -11.16 -1.32
N ALA A 64 3.51 -10.48 -0.16
CA ALA A 64 2.37 -9.71 0.35
C ALA A 64 1.91 -8.61 -0.61
N HIS A 65 2.85 -7.88 -1.22
CA HIS A 65 2.54 -6.88 -2.25
C HIS A 65 1.80 -7.49 -3.44
N LEU A 66 2.27 -8.62 -3.93
CA LEU A 66 1.66 -9.31 -5.08
C LEU A 66 0.27 -9.89 -4.74
N CYS A 67 0.11 -10.51 -3.57
CA CYS A 67 -1.19 -11.01 -3.09
C CYS A 67 -2.19 -9.86 -2.95
N LEU A 68 -1.78 -8.76 -2.33
CA LEU A 68 -2.61 -7.57 -2.16
C LEU A 68 -3.05 -6.97 -3.50
N ALA A 69 -2.13 -6.82 -4.46
CA ALA A 69 -2.44 -6.35 -5.81
C ALA A 69 -3.44 -7.30 -6.53
N ASN A 70 -3.33 -8.61 -6.29
CA ASN A 70 -4.29 -9.58 -6.82
C ASN A 70 -5.67 -9.46 -6.14
N ALA A 71 -5.71 -9.27 -4.82
CA ALA A 71 -6.95 -9.08 -4.07
C ALA A 71 -7.72 -7.85 -4.56
N TYR A 72 -7.04 -6.72 -4.78
CA TYR A 72 -7.66 -5.53 -5.35
C TYR A 72 -8.20 -5.75 -6.76
N ARG A 73 -7.41 -6.38 -7.65
CA ARG A 73 -7.87 -6.70 -9.01
C ARG A 73 -9.11 -7.60 -9.02
N ARG A 74 -9.16 -8.63 -8.17
CA ARG A 74 -10.34 -9.50 -8.03
C ARG A 74 -11.57 -8.71 -7.58
N ARG A 75 -11.42 -7.80 -6.61
CA ARG A 75 -12.51 -6.93 -6.14
C ARG A 75 -13.02 -6.00 -7.23
N ASP A 76 -12.12 -5.39 -7.99
CA ASP A 76 -12.50 -4.51 -9.09
C ASP A 76 -13.25 -5.28 -10.18
N THR A 77 -12.79 -6.50 -10.51
CA THR A 77 -13.48 -7.37 -11.45
C THR A 77 -14.86 -7.80 -10.93
N GLN A 78 -14.97 -8.15 -9.64
CA GLN A 78 -16.25 -8.52 -9.03
C GLN A 78 -17.22 -7.33 -8.95
N ARG A 79 -16.73 -6.12 -8.70
CA ARG A 79 -17.55 -4.91 -8.74
C ARG A 79 -17.96 -4.52 -10.15
N ALA A 80 -17.13 -4.78 -11.15
CA ALA A 80 -17.44 -4.49 -12.55
C ALA A 80 -18.51 -5.44 -13.13
N LEU A 81 -18.69 -6.65 -12.59
CA LEU A 81 -19.67 -7.62 -13.05
C LEU A 81 -21.14 -7.22 -12.76
N PRO A 82 -21.52 -6.54 -11.64
CA PRO A 82 -22.88 -6.05 -11.41
C PRO A 82 -23.14 -4.65 -12.00
N HIS A 83 -22.11 -3.87 -12.34
CA HIS A 83 -22.26 -2.44 -12.66
C HIS A 83 -22.44 -2.13 -14.15
N ARG A 84 -23.11 -2.99 -14.89
CA ARG A 84 -23.74 -2.52 -16.13
C ARG A 84 -24.91 -1.56 -15.87
N PHE A 85 -25.28 -1.32 -14.61
CA PHE A 85 -26.45 -0.50 -14.23
C PHE A 85 -26.28 0.45 -13.04
N ALA A 86 -25.08 0.80 -12.59
CA ALA A 86 -24.92 1.87 -11.60
C ALA A 86 -23.56 2.52 -11.71
N ALA A 87 -23.53 3.71 -12.26
CA ALA A 87 -22.41 4.65 -12.09
C ALA A 87 -22.40 5.17 -10.66
N ASP A 88 -21.19 5.36 -10.15
CA ASP A 88 -20.80 6.13 -8.98
C ASP A 88 -20.41 5.39 -7.71
N ARG A 89 -19.11 5.34 -7.48
CA ARG A 89 -18.39 5.84 -6.30
C ARG A 89 -16.96 5.33 -6.25
N ALA A 90 -16.02 6.21 -6.58
CA ALA A 90 -14.62 6.04 -6.23
C ALA A 90 -14.47 6.13 -4.70
N VAL A 91 -14.21 5.00 -4.04
CA VAL A 91 -13.76 4.97 -2.66
C VAL A 91 -12.25 4.80 -2.68
N GLY A 92 -11.53 5.89 -2.42
CA GLY A 92 -10.10 5.87 -2.16
C GLY A 92 -9.80 5.04 -0.89
N PRO A 93 -8.56 4.56 -0.72
CA PRO A 93 -8.17 3.78 0.45
C PRO A 93 -8.33 4.63 1.71
N GLN A 94 -9.20 4.19 2.61
CA GLN A 94 -9.33 4.81 3.94
C GLN A 94 -8.12 4.40 4.76
N SER A 95 -7.28 5.38 5.06
CA SER A 95 -6.19 5.25 6.01
C SER A 95 -6.78 5.21 7.43
N THR A 96 -6.79 4.05 8.06
CA THR A 96 -7.01 3.96 9.50
C THR A 96 -5.68 4.26 10.19
N GLY A 97 -5.44 5.53 10.45
CA GLY A 97 -4.28 6.01 11.19
C GLY A 97 -4.43 5.75 12.69
N VAL A 98 -3.35 5.30 13.32
CA VAL A 98 -3.14 5.43 14.76
C VAL A 98 -2.88 6.91 15.04
N PRO A 99 -3.52 7.54 16.05
CA PRO A 99 -3.27 8.94 16.36
C PRO A 99 -1.89 9.08 17.00
N ALA A 100 -0.94 9.67 16.27
CA ALA A 100 0.19 10.33 16.88
C ALA A 100 -0.18 11.82 16.97
N GLU A 101 -0.06 12.39 18.15
CA GLU A 101 -0.21 13.83 18.37
C GLU A 101 0.85 14.61 17.61
N GLN A 102 0.56 14.96 16.36
CA GLN A 102 1.32 15.90 15.54
C GLN A 102 0.35 16.70 14.68
N GLU A 103 0.65 17.97 14.47
CA GLU A 103 -0.19 19.00 13.85
C GLU A 103 -0.99 18.47 12.62
N PRO A 104 -2.33 18.46 12.69
CA PRO A 104 -3.19 17.80 11.68
C PRO A 104 -2.98 18.30 10.24
N ALA A 105 -2.55 19.55 10.07
CA ALA A 105 -2.33 20.11 8.75
C ALA A 105 -1.11 19.55 8.00
N ARG A 106 -0.06 19.10 8.72
CA ARG A 106 1.13 18.51 8.11
C ARG A 106 0.90 17.05 7.71
N ASP A 107 0.15 16.33 8.51
CA ASP A 107 -0.17 14.92 8.23
C ASP A 107 -1.09 14.81 7.02
N ASP A 108 -2.08 15.68 6.89
CA ASP A 108 -2.97 15.74 5.73
C ASP A 108 -2.20 16.06 4.44
N GLN A 109 -1.24 17.00 4.49
CA GLN A 109 -0.40 17.34 3.35
C GLN A 109 0.50 16.18 2.94
N LEU A 110 1.11 15.48 3.90
CA LEU A 110 1.93 14.29 3.65
C LEU A 110 1.11 13.16 3.04
N LEU A 111 -0.08 12.90 3.58
CA LEU A 111 -0.99 11.89 3.07
C LEU A 111 -1.44 12.21 1.64
N ALA A 112 -1.79 13.46 1.36
CA ALA A 112 -2.15 13.91 0.02
C ALA A 112 -0.97 13.79 -0.96
N ALA A 113 0.24 14.18 -0.55
CA ALA A 113 1.44 14.04 -1.35
C ALA A 113 1.75 12.56 -1.65
N LEU A 114 1.66 11.69 -0.65
CA LEU A 114 1.83 10.24 -0.85
C LEU A 114 0.75 9.66 -1.77
N ALA A 115 -0.50 10.11 -1.63
CA ALA A 115 -1.60 9.67 -2.49
C ALA A 115 -1.41 10.06 -3.95
N SER A 116 -0.78 11.20 -4.23
CA SER A 116 -0.49 11.67 -5.59
C SER A 116 0.61 10.88 -6.31
N LEU A 117 1.45 10.13 -5.56
CA LEU A 117 2.53 9.34 -6.16
C LEU A 117 2.00 8.09 -6.87
N ALA A 118 2.72 7.66 -7.90
CA ALA A 118 2.50 6.34 -8.49
C ALA A 118 2.65 5.22 -7.45
N ALA A 119 1.85 4.16 -7.57
CA ALA A 119 1.82 3.06 -6.59
C ALA A 119 3.21 2.47 -6.30
N GLY A 120 4.06 2.31 -7.33
CA GLY A 120 5.42 1.78 -7.17
C GLY A 120 6.38 2.73 -6.44
N ASP A 121 6.20 4.06 -6.57
CA ASP A 121 6.99 5.05 -5.84
C ASP A 121 6.56 5.10 -4.37
N ARG A 122 5.26 5.03 -4.13
CA ARG A 122 4.70 4.95 -2.77
C ARG A 122 5.19 3.70 -2.05
N GLU A 123 5.12 2.55 -2.71
CA GLU A 123 5.55 1.27 -2.15
C GLU A 123 7.04 1.28 -1.76
N ILE A 124 7.93 1.74 -2.62
CA ILE A 124 9.37 1.75 -2.29
C ILE A 124 9.71 2.71 -1.16
N LEU A 125 8.99 3.84 -1.05
CA LEU A 125 9.12 4.77 0.07
C LEU A 125 8.66 4.12 1.39
N GLN A 126 7.52 3.46 1.38
CA GLN A 126 6.97 2.79 2.55
C GLN A 126 7.87 1.64 3.00
N LEU A 127 8.35 0.79 2.09
CA LEU A 127 9.30 -0.28 2.40
C LEU A 127 10.60 0.26 3.02
N SER A 128 11.12 1.38 2.51
CA SER A 128 12.33 1.98 3.06
C SER A 128 12.11 2.66 4.41
N SER A 129 10.96 3.32 4.64
CA SER A 129 10.71 4.14 5.83
C SER A 129 10.04 3.36 6.97
N TRP A 130 9.03 2.54 6.66
CA TRP A 130 8.26 1.82 7.68
C TRP A 130 8.83 0.44 7.96
N GLU A 131 9.26 -0.28 6.90
CA GLU A 131 9.84 -1.61 7.03
C GLU A 131 11.36 -1.57 7.22
N GLN A 132 11.96 -0.36 7.18
CA GLN A 132 13.41 -0.13 7.38
C GLN A 132 14.31 -0.88 6.39
N LEU A 133 13.78 -1.25 5.21
CA LEU A 133 14.55 -1.99 4.22
C LEU A 133 15.52 -1.09 3.45
N ALA A 134 16.72 -1.58 3.22
CA ALA A 134 17.76 -0.90 2.45
C ALA A 134 18.54 -1.88 1.55
N GLY A 135 19.32 -1.36 0.63
CA GLY A 135 20.22 -2.18 -0.20
C GLY A 135 19.55 -3.36 -0.88
N ASP A 136 20.09 -4.54 -0.64
CA ASP A 136 19.65 -5.78 -1.26
C ASP A 136 18.30 -6.26 -0.74
N GLU A 137 17.98 -5.98 0.51
CA GLU A 137 16.69 -6.30 1.10
C GLU A 137 15.56 -5.50 0.42
N LEU A 138 15.76 -4.19 0.22
CA LEU A 138 14.80 -3.36 -0.50
C LEU A 138 14.67 -3.82 -1.96
N ALA A 139 15.78 -4.18 -2.60
CA ALA A 139 15.77 -4.70 -3.95
C ALA A 139 14.98 -6.01 -4.07
N THR A 140 15.14 -6.92 -3.11
CA THR A 140 14.38 -8.16 -3.00
C THR A 140 12.89 -7.89 -2.83
N ALA A 141 12.53 -7.00 -1.92
CA ALA A 141 11.12 -6.65 -1.65
C ALA A 141 10.44 -5.98 -2.86
N VAL A 142 11.14 -5.12 -3.58
CA VAL A 142 10.62 -4.46 -4.81
C VAL A 142 10.74 -5.36 -6.05
N GLY A 143 11.60 -6.38 -5.99
CA GLY A 143 11.82 -7.33 -7.07
C GLY A 143 12.62 -6.77 -8.24
N CYS A 144 13.68 -6.07 -7.96
CA CYS A 144 14.61 -5.55 -8.95
C CYS A 144 16.06 -5.69 -8.46
N ARG A 145 17.02 -5.30 -9.31
CA ARG A 145 18.45 -5.30 -8.92
C ARG A 145 18.74 -4.18 -7.92
N PRO A 146 19.74 -4.33 -7.02
CA PRO A 146 20.07 -3.33 -5.99
C PRO A 146 20.33 -1.92 -6.53
N GLY A 147 21.06 -1.81 -7.63
CA GLY A 147 21.27 -0.52 -8.30
C GLY A 147 19.97 0.14 -8.79
N ALA A 148 19.04 -0.65 -9.32
CA ALA A 148 17.74 -0.15 -9.76
C ALA A 148 16.87 0.27 -8.57
N ALA A 149 16.89 -0.48 -7.46
CA ALA A 149 16.18 -0.09 -6.23
C ALA A 149 16.65 1.26 -5.70
N ARG A 150 17.98 1.47 -5.67
CA ARG A 150 18.57 2.75 -5.23
C ARG A 150 18.10 3.93 -6.09
N VAL A 151 18.15 3.79 -7.41
CA VAL A 151 17.70 4.84 -8.34
C VAL A 151 16.20 5.09 -8.20
N ARG A 152 15.38 4.04 -8.08
CA ARG A 152 13.93 4.17 -7.89
C ARG A 152 13.60 4.87 -6.58
N LEU A 153 14.25 4.51 -5.47
CA LEU A 153 14.06 5.15 -4.18
C LEU A 153 14.44 6.63 -4.22
N HIS A 154 15.59 6.95 -4.85
CA HIS A 154 16.01 8.33 -5.03
C HIS A 154 14.95 9.15 -5.79
N ARG A 155 14.51 8.65 -6.95
CA ARG A 155 13.47 9.32 -7.75
C ARG A 155 12.13 9.44 -7.02
N ALA A 156 11.74 8.43 -6.25
CA ALA A 156 10.52 8.48 -5.45
C ALA A 156 10.60 9.56 -4.36
N ARG A 157 11.76 9.70 -3.71
CA ARG A 157 12.00 10.78 -2.73
C ARG A 157 11.94 12.17 -3.38
N GLU A 158 12.51 12.34 -4.57
CA GLU A 158 12.44 13.60 -5.31
C GLU A 158 10.98 13.96 -5.67
N ARG A 159 10.21 12.98 -6.15
CA ARG A 159 8.78 13.20 -6.45
C ARG A 159 7.97 13.55 -5.21
N LEU A 160 8.24 12.89 -4.07
CA LEU A 160 7.57 13.21 -2.81
C LEU A 160 7.90 14.64 -2.36
N ARG A 161 9.19 15.04 -2.43
CA ARG A 161 9.59 16.43 -2.12
C ARG A 161 8.87 17.44 -3.02
N ALA A 162 8.83 17.18 -4.31
CA ALA A 162 8.13 18.04 -5.27
C ALA A 162 6.64 18.14 -4.94
N ALA A 163 5.99 17.03 -4.58
CA ALA A 163 4.57 17.01 -4.20
C ALA A 163 4.30 17.78 -2.89
N LEU A 164 5.24 17.74 -1.93
CA LEU A 164 5.14 18.49 -0.66
C LEU A 164 5.40 20.00 -0.83
N THR A 165 6.18 20.39 -1.84
CA THR A 165 6.50 21.80 -2.12
C THR A 165 5.54 22.43 -3.12
N ALA A 166 4.73 21.64 -3.82
CA ALA A 166 3.70 22.16 -4.70
C ALA A 166 2.65 22.94 -3.89
N PRO A 167 2.26 24.14 -4.30
CA PRO A 167 1.16 24.84 -3.66
C PRO A 167 -0.10 23.96 -3.75
N PRO A 168 -0.96 23.96 -2.73
CA PRO A 168 -2.22 23.21 -2.79
C PRO A 168 -2.98 23.63 -4.05
N GLY A 169 -3.23 22.66 -4.92
CA GLY A 169 -4.01 22.89 -6.13
C GLY A 169 -5.36 23.49 -5.76
N PRO A 170 -6.04 24.25 -6.65
CA PRO A 170 -7.29 24.88 -6.34
C PRO A 170 -8.27 23.84 -5.81
N THR A 171 -8.60 23.97 -4.55
CA THR A 171 -9.69 23.20 -3.92
C THR A 171 -10.91 23.46 -4.79
N ASN A 172 -11.44 22.43 -5.41
CA ASN A 172 -12.67 22.48 -6.17
C ASN A 172 -13.81 22.77 -5.18
N GLN A 173 -13.92 24.05 -4.79
CA GLN A 173 -15.08 24.54 -4.06
C GLN A 173 -16.26 24.37 -5.01
N PRO A 174 -17.35 23.70 -4.62
CA PRO A 174 -18.55 23.72 -5.41
C PRO A 174 -18.96 25.20 -5.49
N THR A 175 -18.87 25.76 -6.66
CA THR A 175 -19.42 27.08 -7.00
C THR A 175 -20.90 27.02 -6.64
N THR A 176 -21.27 27.60 -5.50
CA THR A 176 -22.64 27.98 -5.23
C THR A 176 -22.94 29.11 -6.19
N SER A 177 -23.23 28.73 -7.43
CA SER A 177 -23.69 29.65 -8.47
C SER A 177 -25.09 30.08 -8.13
N ASN A 178 -25.15 31.31 -7.60
CA ASN A 178 -26.09 32.36 -7.98
C ASN A 178 -27.50 31.91 -8.38
N LEU A 179 -28.38 31.85 -7.39
CA LEU A 179 -29.82 31.98 -7.66
C LEU A 179 -30.10 33.42 -8.20
N PRO A 180 -30.70 33.58 -9.37
CA PRO A 180 -31.18 34.89 -9.76
C PRO A 180 -32.36 35.27 -8.86
N ASN A 181 -32.19 36.38 -8.19
CA ASN A 181 -33.21 37.09 -7.44
C ASN A 181 -34.38 37.45 -8.40
N ARG A 182 -35.49 36.74 -8.23
CA ARG A 182 -36.74 37.07 -8.95
C ARG A 182 -37.62 37.86 -8.00
N THR A 183 -37.31 39.12 -7.88
CA THR A 183 -38.25 40.12 -7.29
C THR A 183 -38.55 41.12 -8.36
N GLU A 184 -39.84 41.48 -8.43
CA GLU A 184 -40.52 42.53 -9.17
C GLU A 184 -41.08 42.17 -10.56
N ALA A 185 -42.39 42.01 -10.64
CA ALA A 185 -43.24 43.15 -10.97
C ALA A 185 -44.70 42.79 -10.73
N ALA A 186 -45.29 43.51 -9.75
CA ALA A 186 -46.71 43.72 -9.69
C ALA A 186 -47.07 44.89 -10.66
N ARG A 187 -47.99 44.63 -11.55
CA ARG A 187 -49.08 45.53 -11.95
C ARG A 187 -49.88 44.93 -13.08
#